data_0e2d8167d3f3001329fa94e8b57a6dd2
#
_entry.id   0e2d8167d3f3001329fa94e8b57a6dd2
#
_cell.length_a   1.000
_cell.length_b   1.000
_cell.length_c   1.000
_cell.angle_alpha   90.00
_cell.angle_beta   90.00
_cell.angle_gamma   90.00
#
_symmetry.space_group_name_H-M   'P 1'
#
loop_
_entity.id
_entity.type
_entity.pdbx_description
1 polymer ?
#
loop_
_entity_poly.entity_id
_entity_poly.type
_entity_poly.pdbx_seq_one_letter_code
_entity_poly.pdbx_strand_id
1 'polypeptide(L)'
;GKNLFPDSGSYVYGGDKEVAKLRNWFRQTAVHNTLTLNNKDLETTQSVTKQWKADGDIQVLVTENPSYKELKHRRFIFFIDASYFVIVDEAIGTINLHYQLCDGKVNIDSQNKKLATAYEGNSNVVLQCFANKEVKMEEEEGWYSTSYRHRTKRPAFAFNVEKTSEETVSYITVIY
;
A
#
# COMPACT_ATOMS: atom_id res chain seq x y z
N GLY A 1 -8.33 15.23 12.16
CA GLY A 1 -8.65 14.44 10.97
C GLY A 1 -8.50 12.95 11.25
N LYS A 2 -9.02 12.10 10.36
CA LYS A 2 -8.91 10.64 10.46
C LYS A 2 -7.65 10.18 9.73
N ASN A 3 -6.89 9.23 10.32
CA ASN A 3 -5.81 8.55 9.62
C ASN A 3 -6.42 7.48 8.70
N LEU A 4 -6.44 7.73 7.40
CA LEU A 4 -7.14 6.88 6.42
C LEU A 4 -6.33 5.66 6.00
N PHE A 5 -5.01 5.73 6.03
CA PHE A 5 -4.07 4.66 5.67
C PHE A 5 -3.04 4.44 6.81
N PRO A 6 -3.49 4.00 8.00
CA PRO A 6 -2.58 3.81 9.12
C PRO A 6 -1.58 2.69 8.84
N ASP A 7 -0.35 2.85 9.30
CA ASP A 7 0.61 1.75 9.33
C ASP A 7 0.10 0.60 10.21
N SER A 8 0.51 -0.62 9.90
CA SER A 8 0.08 -1.81 10.66
C SER A 8 0.57 -1.80 12.10
N GLY A 9 1.64 -1.08 12.40
CA GLY A 9 2.29 -1.11 13.70
C GLY A 9 3.09 -2.41 13.93
N SER A 10 3.46 -2.67 15.17
CA SER A 10 4.30 -3.81 15.52
C SER A 10 3.64 -4.85 16.43
N TYR A 11 2.49 -4.53 17.00
CA TYR A 11 1.69 -5.33 17.94
C TYR A 11 2.46 -5.68 19.22
N VAL A 12 3.63 -6.34 19.09
CA VAL A 12 4.50 -6.75 20.21
C VAL A 12 5.98 -6.64 19.84
N TYR A 13 6.85 -6.54 20.82
CA TYR A 13 8.31 -6.53 20.62
C TYR A 13 8.98 -7.86 20.94
N GLY A 14 8.29 -8.78 21.62
CA GLY A 14 8.79 -10.10 22.00
C GLY A 14 7.70 -10.93 22.69
N GLY A 15 7.97 -12.20 22.93
CA GLY A 15 7.05 -13.13 23.56
C GLY A 15 7.34 -14.58 23.21
N ASP A 16 6.42 -15.48 23.54
CA ASP A 16 6.46 -16.88 23.17
C ASP A 16 6.30 -17.10 21.65
N LYS A 17 6.29 -18.36 21.22
CA LYS A 17 6.22 -18.73 19.79
C LYS A 17 4.96 -18.20 19.09
N GLU A 18 3.81 -18.16 19.76
CA GLU A 18 2.56 -17.68 19.17
C GLU A 18 2.57 -16.15 19.01
N VAL A 19 3.08 -15.46 20.01
CA VAL A 19 3.28 -14.00 19.95
C VAL A 19 4.30 -13.64 18.88
N ALA A 20 5.37 -14.44 18.70
CA ALA A 20 6.36 -14.25 17.66
C ALA A 20 5.76 -14.37 16.24
N LYS A 21 4.81 -15.28 16.01
CA LYS A 21 4.08 -15.39 14.72
C LYS A 21 3.32 -14.10 14.41
N LEU A 22 2.60 -13.55 15.40
CA LEU A 22 1.88 -12.30 15.23
C LEU A 22 2.83 -11.12 14.94
N ARG A 23 3.94 -11.02 15.69
CA ARG A 23 4.98 -10.02 15.40
C ARG A 23 5.50 -10.14 13.97
N ASN A 24 5.75 -11.35 13.50
CA ASN A 24 6.26 -11.58 12.14
C ASN A 24 5.22 -11.18 11.09
N TRP A 25 3.93 -11.46 11.33
CA TRP A 25 2.85 -11.02 10.46
C TRP A 25 2.84 -9.49 10.31
N PHE A 26 2.92 -8.73 11.41
CA PHE A 26 2.93 -7.25 11.39
C PHE A 26 4.17 -6.65 10.72
N ARG A 27 5.20 -7.43 10.45
CA ARG A 27 6.44 -7.01 9.77
C ARG A 27 6.49 -7.39 8.30
N GLN A 28 5.56 -8.18 7.82
CA GLN A 28 5.49 -8.55 6.40
C GLN A 28 5.26 -7.33 5.52
N THR A 29 5.87 -7.30 4.35
CA THR A 29 5.70 -6.21 3.40
C THR A 29 4.26 -6.07 2.94
N ALA A 30 3.53 -7.17 2.76
CA ALA A 30 2.15 -7.19 2.30
C ALA A 30 1.17 -6.48 3.24
N VAL A 31 1.49 -6.31 4.53
CA VAL A 31 0.61 -5.63 5.49
C VAL A 31 0.86 -4.12 5.59
N HIS A 32 1.64 -3.57 4.66
CA HIS A 32 1.92 -2.13 4.54
C HIS A 32 1.41 -1.58 3.19
N ASN A 33 1.34 -0.25 3.06
CA ASN A 33 0.89 0.43 1.83
C ASN A 33 2.02 0.50 0.80
N THR A 34 2.36 -0.64 0.22
CA THR A 34 3.49 -0.79 -0.71
C THR A 34 3.26 -1.99 -1.64
N LEU A 35 4.23 -2.28 -2.50
CA LEU A 35 4.17 -3.48 -3.32
C LEU A 35 5.06 -4.61 -2.79
N THR A 36 4.68 -5.84 -3.11
CA THR A 36 5.53 -7.02 -3.02
C THR A 36 5.91 -7.51 -4.40
N LEU A 37 7.09 -8.15 -4.51
CA LEU A 37 7.55 -8.82 -5.71
C LEU A 37 7.64 -10.32 -5.45
N ASN A 38 7.00 -11.12 -6.32
CA ASN A 38 7.01 -12.58 -6.24
C ASN A 38 6.56 -13.10 -4.85
N ASN A 39 5.62 -12.40 -4.21
CA ASN A 39 5.11 -12.69 -2.86
C ASN A 39 6.19 -12.74 -1.78
N LYS A 40 7.28 -12.01 -1.94
CA LYS A 40 8.38 -11.95 -0.98
C LYS A 40 8.37 -10.66 -0.20
N ASP A 41 8.83 -10.74 1.04
CA ASP A 41 9.09 -9.57 1.85
C ASP A 41 10.27 -8.75 1.30
N LEU A 42 10.23 -7.45 1.53
CA LEU A 42 11.36 -6.56 1.28
C LEU A 42 12.60 -6.99 2.07
N GLU A 43 13.73 -7.03 1.41
CA GLU A 43 15.03 -7.15 2.08
C GLU A 43 15.41 -5.81 2.72
N THR A 44 16.23 -5.86 3.76
CA THR A 44 16.76 -4.64 4.38
C THR A 44 17.53 -3.82 3.36
N THR A 45 17.10 -2.59 3.13
CA THR A 45 17.68 -1.70 2.14
C THR A 45 17.57 -0.24 2.56
N GLN A 46 18.20 0.62 1.80
CA GLN A 46 18.09 2.07 1.94
C GLN A 46 17.43 2.64 0.69
N SER A 47 16.23 3.19 0.87
CA SER A 47 15.53 3.91 -0.19
C SER A 47 16.23 5.22 -0.56
N VAL A 48 16.14 5.61 -1.82
CA VAL A 48 16.74 6.82 -2.33
C VAL A 48 15.65 7.78 -2.81
N THR A 49 15.65 9.00 -2.31
CA THR A 49 14.81 10.08 -2.84
C THR A 49 15.47 10.62 -4.12
N LYS A 50 14.74 10.55 -5.23
CA LYS A 50 15.16 11.03 -6.55
C LYS A 50 14.71 12.45 -6.83
N GLN A 51 13.52 12.80 -6.32
CA GLN A 51 12.95 14.13 -6.47
C GLN A 51 12.10 14.47 -5.26
N TRP A 52 12.16 15.71 -4.84
CA TRP A 52 11.29 16.30 -3.84
C TRP A 52 10.95 17.73 -4.26
N LYS A 53 9.66 18.02 -4.38
CA LYS A 53 9.12 19.35 -4.60
C LYS A 53 7.86 19.50 -3.74
N ALA A 54 7.88 20.43 -2.79
CA ALA A 54 6.81 20.63 -1.81
C ALA A 54 6.12 22.00 -1.94
N ASP A 55 6.24 22.65 -3.11
CA ASP A 55 5.66 23.95 -3.41
C ASP A 55 4.81 23.93 -4.69
N GLY A 56 3.90 24.89 -4.81
CA GLY A 56 2.98 25.02 -5.93
C GLY A 56 1.82 24.03 -5.90
N ASP A 57 1.01 24.08 -6.96
CA ASP A 57 -0.22 23.31 -7.09
C ASP A 57 0.03 21.81 -7.28
N ILE A 58 1.21 21.44 -7.74
CA ILE A 58 1.64 20.06 -7.88
C ILE A 58 2.90 19.84 -7.03
N GLN A 59 2.74 19.09 -5.95
CA GLN A 59 3.84 18.64 -5.10
C GLN A 59 4.25 17.23 -5.49
N VAL A 60 5.54 16.94 -5.49
CA VAL A 60 6.08 15.68 -6.04
C VAL A 60 7.11 15.06 -5.10
N LEU A 61 6.96 13.76 -4.85
CA LEU A 61 7.97 12.91 -4.25
C LEU A 61 8.24 11.72 -5.17
N VAL A 62 9.51 11.50 -5.53
CA VAL A 62 9.94 10.30 -6.26
C VAL A 62 10.96 9.56 -5.43
N THR A 63 10.70 8.28 -5.18
CA THR A 63 11.60 7.40 -4.43
C THR A 63 11.91 6.12 -5.21
N GLU A 64 13.09 5.57 -5.01
CA GLU A 64 13.46 4.24 -5.44
C GLU A 64 13.82 3.37 -4.24
N ASN A 65 13.33 2.14 -4.25
CA ASN A 65 13.64 1.13 -3.27
C ASN A 65 14.35 -0.06 -3.97
N PRO A 66 15.66 -0.26 -3.78
CA PRO A 66 16.42 -1.33 -4.41
C PRO A 66 16.41 -2.64 -3.61
N SER A 67 15.39 -2.87 -2.80
CA SER A 67 15.29 -3.98 -1.87
C SER A 67 15.36 -5.37 -2.54
N TYR A 68 14.82 -5.48 -3.73
CA TYR A 68 14.91 -6.72 -4.49
C TYR A 68 16.11 -6.62 -5.43
N LYS A 69 17.10 -7.49 -5.34
CA LYS A 69 18.40 -7.40 -6.02
C LYS A 69 18.31 -7.14 -7.53
N GLU A 70 17.29 -7.67 -8.19
CA GLU A 70 17.08 -7.57 -9.64
C GLU A 70 15.97 -6.59 -10.01
N LEU A 71 15.38 -5.94 -9.01
CA LEU A 71 14.25 -5.09 -9.20
C LEU A 71 14.34 -3.81 -8.37
N LYS A 72 14.08 -2.70 -9.02
CA LYS A 72 13.85 -1.43 -8.35
C LYS A 72 12.36 -1.11 -8.32
N HIS A 73 11.80 -1.04 -7.13
CA HIS A 73 10.51 -0.41 -6.95
C HIS A 73 10.71 1.11 -7.01
N ARG A 74 10.08 1.75 -7.98
CA ARG A 74 10.02 3.20 -8.07
C ARG A 74 8.60 3.65 -7.76
N ARG A 75 8.48 4.60 -6.82
CA ARG A 75 7.21 5.22 -6.47
C ARG A 75 7.28 6.72 -6.72
N PHE A 76 6.27 7.21 -7.43
CA PHE A 76 5.99 8.63 -7.61
C PHE A 76 4.74 8.96 -6.80
N ILE A 77 4.78 10.03 -6.03
CA ILE A 77 3.62 10.56 -5.32
C ILE A 77 3.44 11.99 -5.78
N PHE A 78 2.29 12.27 -6.34
CA PHE A 78 1.85 13.61 -6.68
C PHE A 78 0.73 14.00 -5.75
N PHE A 79 0.84 15.16 -5.11
CA PHE A 79 -0.26 15.79 -4.40
C PHE A 79 -0.68 17.02 -5.19
N ILE A 80 -1.91 17.06 -5.66
CA ILE A 80 -2.39 17.97 -6.70
C ILE A 80 -3.50 18.83 -6.11
N ASP A 81 -3.38 20.15 -6.28
CA ASP A 81 -4.35 21.20 -5.87
C ASP A 81 -4.78 21.06 -4.40
N ALA A 82 -3.89 20.57 -3.52
CA ALA A 82 -4.19 20.26 -2.12
C ALA A 82 -5.45 19.40 -1.91
N SER A 83 -5.84 18.62 -2.93
CA SER A 83 -7.11 17.90 -2.98
C SER A 83 -7.00 16.41 -3.15
N TYR A 84 -6.10 15.90 -4.00
CA TYR A 84 -6.01 14.48 -4.29
C TYR A 84 -4.57 14.03 -4.55
N PHE A 85 -4.36 12.73 -4.38
CA PHE A 85 -3.08 12.09 -4.67
C PHE A 85 -3.16 11.25 -5.94
N VAL A 86 -2.10 11.30 -6.74
CA VAL A 86 -1.81 10.30 -7.76
C VAL A 86 -0.53 9.60 -7.37
N ILE A 87 -0.60 8.28 -7.17
CA ILE A 87 0.54 7.46 -6.81
C ILE A 87 0.84 6.53 -7.99
N VAL A 88 2.07 6.57 -8.49
CA VAL A 88 2.52 5.65 -9.54
C VAL A 88 3.56 4.72 -8.95
N ASP A 89 3.31 3.41 -9.05
CA ASP A 89 4.23 2.37 -8.62
C ASP A 89 4.71 1.57 -9.84
N GLU A 90 6.01 1.49 -10.01
CA GLU A 90 6.64 0.79 -11.14
C GLU A 90 7.58 -0.30 -10.66
N ALA A 91 7.47 -1.48 -11.24
CA ALA A 91 8.37 -2.60 -11.01
C ALA A 91 8.24 -3.67 -12.13
N ILE A 92 9.10 -4.69 -12.12
CA ILE A 92 9.10 -5.80 -13.09
C ILE A 92 8.84 -7.12 -12.35
N GLY A 93 8.03 -8.02 -12.91
CA GLY A 93 7.77 -9.36 -12.36
C GLY A 93 6.34 -9.56 -11.90
N THR A 94 6.12 -10.50 -11.01
CA THR A 94 4.82 -10.72 -10.35
C THR A 94 4.67 -9.75 -9.19
N ILE A 95 3.90 -8.71 -9.40
CA ILE A 95 3.80 -7.59 -8.48
C ILE A 95 2.40 -7.54 -7.90
N ASN A 96 2.32 -7.40 -6.58
CA ASN A 96 1.10 -7.17 -5.86
C ASN A 96 1.21 -5.82 -5.12
N LEU A 97 0.27 -4.92 -5.38
CA LEU A 97 0.20 -3.63 -4.72
C LEU A 97 -0.82 -3.69 -3.59
N HIS A 98 -0.39 -3.39 -2.37
CA HIS A 98 -1.19 -3.53 -1.17
C HIS A 98 -1.64 -2.17 -0.64
N TYR A 99 -2.92 -2.08 -0.24
CA TYR A 99 -3.50 -0.94 0.45
C TYR A 99 -4.21 -1.37 1.73
N GLN A 100 -3.81 -0.75 2.82
CA GLN A 100 -4.29 -0.98 4.17
C GLN A 100 -5.07 0.25 4.63
N LEU A 101 -6.40 0.14 4.73
CA LEU A 101 -7.26 1.24 5.15
C LEU A 101 -7.43 1.26 6.67
N CYS A 102 -7.96 2.33 7.24
CA CYS A 102 -8.37 2.31 8.63
C CYS A 102 -9.65 1.47 8.79
N ASP A 103 -9.96 1.12 10.04
CA ASP A 103 -11.18 0.37 10.37
C ASP A 103 -12.45 1.12 9.96
N GLY A 104 -13.44 0.36 9.52
CA GLY A 104 -14.74 0.86 9.11
C GLY A 104 -15.22 0.26 7.79
N LYS A 105 -16.37 0.74 7.32
CA LYS A 105 -17.02 0.23 6.12
C LYS A 105 -16.35 0.76 4.86
N VAL A 106 -16.16 -0.13 3.88
CA VAL A 106 -15.69 0.19 2.52
C VAL A 106 -16.66 -0.41 1.51
N ASN A 107 -17.08 0.37 0.53
CA ASN A 107 -17.80 -0.09 -0.63
C ASN A 107 -16.80 -0.50 -1.72
N ILE A 108 -16.97 -1.68 -2.26
CA ILE A 108 -16.01 -2.33 -3.16
C ILE A 108 -16.63 -2.45 -4.55
N ASP A 109 -15.93 -1.96 -5.56
CA ASP A 109 -16.20 -2.18 -6.98
C ASP A 109 -15.00 -2.88 -7.61
N SER A 110 -15.02 -4.21 -7.57
CA SER A 110 -13.90 -5.03 -8.07
C SER A 110 -13.71 -4.91 -9.57
N GLN A 111 -14.78 -4.65 -10.33
CA GLN A 111 -14.70 -4.49 -11.78
C GLN A 111 -13.88 -3.25 -12.15
N ASN A 112 -14.11 -2.14 -11.48
CA ASN A 112 -13.42 -0.87 -11.72
C ASN A 112 -12.18 -0.68 -10.83
N LYS A 113 -11.80 -1.68 -10.02
CA LYS A 113 -10.67 -1.61 -9.05
C LYS A 113 -10.78 -0.39 -8.15
N LYS A 114 -12.00 -0.16 -7.61
CA LYS A 114 -12.35 1.03 -6.85
C LYS A 114 -12.83 0.67 -5.46
N LEU A 115 -12.35 1.42 -4.49
CA LEU A 115 -12.73 1.36 -3.08
C LEU A 115 -13.26 2.73 -2.66
N ALA A 116 -14.41 2.78 -2.00
CA ALA A 116 -14.95 4.01 -1.45
C ALA A 116 -15.23 3.81 0.03
N THR A 117 -14.55 4.55 0.90
CA THR A 117 -14.79 4.48 2.34
C THR A 117 -16.17 5.05 2.67
N ALA A 118 -16.81 4.50 3.70
CA ALA A 118 -18.12 4.92 4.19
C ALA A 118 -18.06 5.06 5.72
N TYR A 119 -17.11 5.87 6.19
CA TYR A 119 -16.93 6.16 7.59
C TYR A 119 -17.93 7.22 8.07
N GLU A 120 -18.24 7.21 9.34
CA GLU A 120 -19.02 8.28 9.95
C GLU A 120 -18.28 9.62 9.85
N GLY A 121 -19.00 10.68 9.53
CA GLY A 121 -18.45 12.01 9.30
C GLY A 121 -17.97 12.24 7.86
N ASN A 122 -17.23 13.32 7.65
CA ASN A 122 -16.89 13.82 6.31
C ASN A 122 -15.49 13.41 5.83
N SER A 123 -14.80 12.53 6.56
CA SER A 123 -13.42 12.11 6.23
C SER A 123 -13.45 10.79 5.43
N ASN A 124 -14.02 10.83 4.24
CA ASN A 124 -14.07 9.69 3.33
C ASN A 124 -13.22 9.94 2.10
N VAL A 125 -12.71 8.86 1.52
CA VAL A 125 -11.92 8.89 0.29
C VAL A 125 -12.38 7.80 -0.67
N VAL A 126 -12.10 8.04 -1.93
CA VAL A 126 -12.15 7.04 -2.98
C VAL A 126 -10.72 6.72 -3.39
N LEU A 127 -10.41 5.43 -3.49
CA LEU A 127 -9.18 4.91 -4.05
C LEU A 127 -9.54 4.13 -5.31
N GLN A 128 -8.94 4.49 -6.43
CA GLN A 128 -9.11 3.75 -7.69
C GLN A 128 -7.75 3.43 -8.29
N CYS A 129 -7.55 2.16 -8.62
CA CYS A 129 -6.29 1.65 -9.17
C CYS A 129 -6.44 1.30 -10.65
N PHE A 130 -5.49 1.76 -11.45
CA PHE A 130 -5.31 1.42 -12.85
C PHE A 130 -3.95 0.74 -13.02
N ALA A 131 -3.81 -0.09 -14.04
CA ALA A 131 -2.53 -0.70 -14.37
C ALA A 131 -2.37 -0.88 -15.88
N ASN A 132 -1.13 -0.93 -16.36
CA ASN A 132 -0.83 -1.25 -17.75
C ASN A 132 -0.86 -2.76 -18.07
N LYS A 133 -1.12 -3.58 -17.07
CA LYS A 133 -1.31 -5.04 -17.17
C LYS A 133 -2.65 -5.43 -16.55
N GLU A 134 -3.11 -6.62 -16.84
CA GLU A 134 -4.30 -7.18 -16.22
C GLU A 134 -4.06 -7.40 -14.72
N VAL A 135 -4.93 -6.85 -13.90
CA VAL A 135 -4.88 -6.97 -12.43
C VAL A 135 -6.21 -7.44 -11.88
N LYS A 136 -6.12 -8.27 -10.84
CA LYS A 136 -7.23 -8.69 -10.02
C LYS A 136 -7.15 -7.98 -8.67
N MET A 137 -8.27 -7.42 -8.23
CA MET A 137 -8.40 -6.88 -6.88
C MET A 137 -8.93 -7.94 -5.95
N GLU A 138 -8.26 -8.16 -4.83
CA GLU A 138 -8.63 -9.14 -3.81
C GLU A 138 -8.62 -8.50 -2.42
N GLU A 139 -9.55 -8.94 -1.57
CA GLU A 139 -9.55 -8.56 -0.15
C GLU A 139 -8.55 -9.44 0.60
N GLU A 140 -7.77 -8.82 1.49
CA GLU A 140 -6.74 -9.47 2.28
C GLU A 140 -7.06 -9.42 3.78
N GLU A 141 -6.36 -10.24 4.55
CA GLU A 141 -6.40 -10.12 6.01
C GLU A 141 -5.72 -8.82 6.44
N GLY A 142 -6.46 -7.95 7.13
CA GLY A 142 -5.98 -6.66 7.59
C GLY A 142 -6.11 -6.49 9.11
N TRP A 143 -4.99 -6.10 9.74
CA TRP A 143 -4.94 -5.70 11.15
C TRP A 143 -4.06 -4.48 11.31
N TYR A 144 -4.34 -3.66 12.30
CA TYR A 144 -3.41 -2.63 12.75
C TYR A 144 -3.36 -2.56 14.28
N SER A 145 -2.24 -2.15 14.80
CA SER A 145 -1.95 -2.08 16.22
C SER A 145 -1.50 -0.69 16.60
N THR A 146 -2.32 0.02 17.34
CA THR A 146 -2.04 1.36 17.85
C THR A 146 -1.35 1.34 19.20
N SER A 147 -1.35 0.19 19.89
CA SER A 147 -0.75 0.01 21.20
C SER A 147 -0.31 -1.44 21.44
N TYR A 148 0.58 -1.63 22.42
CA TYR A 148 1.13 -2.94 22.75
C TYR A 148 0.04 -3.97 23.05
N ARG A 149 0.08 -5.12 22.37
CA ARG A 149 -0.88 -6.24 22.48
C ARG A 149 -2.34 -5.88 22.14
N HIS A 150 -2.57 -4.76 21.50
CA HIS A 150 -3.89 -4.40 21.02
C HIS A 150 -3.90 -4.33 19.50
N ARG A 151 -4.85 -4.98 18.85
CA ARG A 151 -5.03 -4.92 17.39
C ARG A 151 -6.50 -4.80 17.02
N THR A 152 -6.76 -4.08 15.95
CA THR A 152 -8.08 -3.88 15.38
C THR A 152 -8.09 -4.43 13.96
N LYS A 153 -9.16 -5.14 13.61
CA LYS A 153 -9.37 -5.61 12.23
C LYS A 153 -9.69 -4.42 11.33
N ARG A 154 -9.15 -4.43 10.11
CA ARG A 154 -9.35 -3.37 9.13
C ARG A 154 -9.50 -3.92 7.71
N PRO A 155 -10.13 -3.17 6.77
CA PRO A 155 -10.11 -3.49 5.36
C PRO A 155 -8.70 -3.42 4.79
N ALA A 156 -8.33 -4.44 4.04
CA ALA A 156 -7.05 -4.55 3.34
C ALA A 156 -7.28 -5.15 1.95
N PHE A 157 -6.56 -4.65 0.94
CA PHE A 157 -6.75 -5.04 -0.45
C PHE A 157 -5.42 -5.17 -1.16
N ALA A 158 -5.32 -6.16 -2.04
CA ALA A 158 -4.24 -6.30 -2.99
C ALA A 158 -4.74 -6.13 -4.43
N PHE A 159 -3.92 -5.50 -5.25
CA PHE A 159 -4.07 -5.42 -6.69
C PHE A 159 -2.97 -6.27 -7.31
N ASN A 160 -3.34 -7.48 -7.71
CA ASN A 160 -2.41 -8.54 -8.10
C ASN A 160 -2.29 -8.59 -9.62
N VAL A 161 -1.07 -8.56 -10.15
CA VAL A 161 -0.82 -8.90 -11.54
C VAL A 161 -1.08 -10.39 -11.75
N GLU A 162 -1.93 -10.72 -12.69
CA GLU A 162 -2.35 -12.12 -12.95
C GLU A 162 -1.25 -12.95 -13.61
N LYS A 163 -0.35 -12.32 -14.35
CA LYS A 163 0.74 -13.01 -15.06
C LYS A 163 2.06 -12.30 -14.81
N THR A 164 3.10 -13.10 -14.59
CA THR A 164 4.48 -12.57 -14.55
C THR A 164 4.80 -11.80 -15.82
N SER A 165 5.37 -10.61 -15.68
CA SER A 165 5.78 -9.77 -16.78
C SER A 165 7.29 -9.54 -16.73
N GLU A 166 7.93 -9.61 -17.90
CA GLU A 166 9.32 -9.16 -18.10
C GLU A 166 9.41 -7.66 -18.42
N GLU A 167 8.25 -7.05 -18.70
CA GLU A 167 8.12 -5.62 -18.91
C GLU A 167 7.75 -4.91 -17.60
N THR A 168 8.00 -3.60 -17.55
CA THR A 168 7.59 -2.78 -16.42
C THR A 168 6.07 -2.83 -16.24
N VAL A 169 5.66 -3.21 -15.04
CA VAL A 169 4.28 -3.08 -14.57
C VAL A 169 4.18 -1.71 -13.89
N SER A 170 3.21 -0.93 -14.32
CA SER A 170 2.92 0.38 -13.74
C SER A 170 1.50 0.37 -13.19
N TYR A 171 1.37 0.66 -11.90
CA TYR A 171 0.11 0.98 -11.26
C TYR A 171 -0.04 2.48 -11.15
N ILE A 172 -1.23 2.98 -11.40
CA ILE A 172 -1.62 4.37 -11.13
C ILE A 172 -2.79 4.33 -10.16
N THR A 173 -2.58 4.80 -8.95
CA THR A 173 -3.62 4.89 -7.93
C THR A 173 -4.00 6.35 -7.72
N VAL A 174 -5.28 6.65 -7.88
CA VAL A 174 -5.85 7.97 -7.58
C VAL A 174 -6.59 7.88 -6.26
N ILE A 175 -6.31 8.82 -5.34
CA ILE A 175 -6.97 8.92 -4.02
C ILE A 175 -7.54 10.33 -3.90
N TYR A 176 -8.88 10.44 -3.80
CA TYR A 176 -9.62 11.70 -3.76
C TYR A 176 -10.83 11.64 -2.84
#